data_cc5358ac525b930e0f68ad60c97da354
#
_entry.id   cc5358ac525b930e0f68ad60c97da354
#
_cell.length_a   1.000
_cell.length_b   1.000
_cell.length_c   1.000
_cell.angle_alpha   90.00
_cell.angle_beta   90.00
_cell.angle_gamma   90.00
#
_symmetry.space_group_name_H-M   'P 1'
#
loop_
_entity.id
_entity.type
_entity.pdbx_description
1 polymer ?
#
loop_
_entity_poly.entity_id
_entity_poly.type
_entity_poly.pdbx_seq_one_letter_code
_entity_poly.pdbx_strand_id
1 'polypeptide(L)'
;MRTSLLLLLCTLLFPAVQAQAVVVIAAEIPPYVIRSYQGAPSGMAIEVLEEAARRLKEPLTIELMPLARALSQTRHRQDVLLVPPVRSPQREPQFLWIAPLLDEAFVLVSHRQHHPTPLTTNTLPGLTVGVMRGSYGQSLLQPYPQVKQALVAEEIHNADKLALGRIQGWAVAWNSARYNQQQAGLPLADLVRGETLQHSPLYLAASPHFPTAEATRWRKAIATMHDDGSLARIIKQYDYQAP
;
A
#
# COMPACT_ATOMS: atom_id res chain seq x y z
N MET A 1 21.40 75.35 9.88
CA MET A 1 20.99 74.25 10.75
C MET A 1 20.17 73.31 9.88
N ARG A 2 20.76 72.16 9.43
CA ARG A 2 20.07 71.11 8.64
C ARG A 2 20.01 69.86 9.52
N THR A 3 18.87 69.52 10.07
CA THR A 3 18.62 68.31 10.84
C THR A 3 18.24 67.17 9.89
N SER A 4 19.19 66.26 9.66
CA SER A 4 18.93 65.02 8.88
C SER A 4 18.21 64.02 9.77
N LEU A 5 16.99 63.68 9.38
CA LEU A 5 16.17 62.62 10.03
C LEU A 5 16.56 61.28 9.41
N LEU A 6 17.32 60.48 10.15
CA LEU A 6 17.65 59.08 9.79
C LEU A 6 16.40 58.20 10.10
N LEU A 7 15.67 57.77 9.05
CA LEU A 7 14.64 56.74 9.17
C LEU A 7 15.33 55.37 9.30
N LEU A 8 15.28 54.80 10.49
CA LEU A 8 15.74 53.42 10.78
C LEU A 8 14.69 52.42 10.28
N LEU A 9 14.90 51.83 9.12
CA LEU A 9 14.03 50.81 8.54
C LEU A 9 14.31 49.47 9.22
N CYS A 10 13.56 49.14 10.29
CA CYS A 10 13.58 47.81 10.92
C CYS A 10 12.91 46.80 10.00
N THR A 11 13.69 46.10 9.19
CA THR A 11 13.25 44.90 8.47
C THR A 11 13.01 43.78 9.49
N LEU A 12 11.75 43.51 9.78
CA LEU A 12 11.32 42.33 10.54
C LEU A 12 11.62 41.08 9.69
N LEU A 13 12.76 40.45 9.95
CA LEU A 13 13.08 39.11 9.47
C LEU A 13 12.14 38.12 10.19
N PHE A 14 10.98 37.81 9.62
CA PHE A 14 10.20 36.65 10.04
C PHE A 14 11.01 35.39 9.69
N PRO A 15 11.38 34.54 10.66
CA PRO A 15 11.96 33.25 10.32
C PRO A 15 10.91 32.47 9.49
N ALA A 16 11.25 32.13 8.27
CA ALA A 16 10.43 31.20 7.49
C ALA A 16 10.44 29.87 8.24
N VAL A 17 9.33 29.53 8.88
CA VAL A 17 9.13 28.19 9.43
C VAL A 17 9.14 27.24 8.24
N GLN A 18 10.28 26.59 8.02
CA GLN A 18 10.36 25.48 7.05
C GLN A 18 9.43 24.37 7.57
N ALA A 19 8.35 24.12 6.84
CA ALA A 19 7.51 22.97 7.10
C ALA A 19 8.37 21.71 6.97
N GLN A 20 8.51 20.97 8.08
CA GLN A 20 9.25 19.71 8.07
C GLN A 20 8.48 18.72 7.19
N ALA A 21 9.20 18.05 6.26
CA ALA A 21 8.57 17.08 5.38
C ALA A 21 8.03 15.89 6.18
N VAL A 22 6.80 15.48 5.89
CA VAL A 22 6.19 14.29 6.48
C VAL A 22 6.84 13.05 5.87
N VAL A 23 7.37 12.19 6.73
CA VAL A 23 7.99 10.94 6.30
C VAL A 23 6.93 9.87 6.10
N VAL A 24 6.91 9.27 4.92
CA VAL A 24 6.02 8.16 4.56
C VAL A 24 6.87 6.92 4.32
N ILE A 25 6.66 5.88 5.11
CA ILE A 25 7.16 4.55 4.82
C ILE A 25 6.18 3.89 3.85
N ALA A 26 6.64 3.64 2.63
CA ALA A 26 5.85 3.03 1.57
C ALA A 26 6.27 1.58 1.37
N ALA A 27 5.33 0.65 1.58
CA ALA A 27 5.56 -0.76 1.30
C ALA A 27 5.42 -1.02 -0.21
N GLU A 28 6.47 -1.56 -0.83
CA GLU A 28 6.45 -1.90 -2.25
C GLU A 28 5.46 -3.04 -2.53
N ILE A 29 4.28 -2.67 -3.00
CA ILE A 29 3.19 -3.58 -3.36
C ILE A 29 2.48 -3.02 -4.59
N PRO A 30 2.94 -3.35 -5.81
CA PRO A 30 2.25 -2.93 -7.03
C PRO A 30 0.82 -3.52 -7.13
N PRO A 31 -0.13 -2.78 -7.70
CA PRO A 31 -0.06 -1.44 -8.30
C PRO A 31 -0.26 -0.27 -7.32
N TYR A 32 -0.35 -0.53 -6.02
CA TYR A 32 -0.62 0.51 -5.00
C TYR A 32 0.61 1.38 -4.74
N VAL A 33 1.77 0.75 -4.63
CA VAL A 33 3.09 1.38 -4.49
C VAL A 33 4.05 0.68 -5.43
N ILE A 34 4.54 1.41 -6.42
CA ILE A 34 5.40 0.94 -7.50
C ILE A 34 6.77 1.60 -7.37
N ARG A 35 7.82 0.79 -7.37
CA ARG A 35 9.19 1.28 -7.45
C ARG A 35 9.47 1.89 -8.82
N SER A 36 10.05 3.07 -8.84
CA SER A 36 10.70 3.61 -10.05
C SER A 36 12.21 3.51 -9.92
N TYR A 37 12.87 3.08 -10.97
CA TYR A 37 14.35 3.04 -11.03
C TYR A 37 14.95 4.34 -11.54
N GLN A 38 14.11 5.25 -12.05
CA GLN A 38 14.55 6.51 -12.68
C GLN A 38 13.91 7.76 -12.06
N GLY A 39 13.12 7.61 -11.00
CA GLY A 39 12.40 8.73 -10.40
C GLY A 39 11.75 8.39 -9.06
N ALA A 40 10.80 9.22 -8.66
CA ALA A 40 10.03 9.00 -7.45
C ALA A 40 9.14 7.75 -7.58
N PRO A 41 8.82 7.07 -6.47
CA PRO A 41 7.82 6.00 -6.47
C PRO A 41 6.48 6.50 -7.01
N SER A 42 5.71 5.60 -7.60
CA SER A 42 4.37 5.87 -8.14
C SER A 42 3.35 4.83 -7.63
N GLY A 43 2.14 4.87 -8.15
CA GLY A 43 1.07 3.93 -7.83
C GLY A 43 -0.10 4.57 -7.10
N MET A 44 -1.25 3.88 -7.12
CA MET A 44 -2.52 4.43 -6.63
C MET A 44 -2.42 5.06 -5.24
N ALA A 45 -1.77 4.38 -4.30
CA ALA A 45 -1.65 4.86 -2.93
C ALA A 45 -0.68 6.04 -2.81
N ILE A 46 0.36 6.10 -3.63
CA ILE A 46 1.30 7.24 -3.68
C ILE A 46 0.59 8.48 -4.20
N GLU A 47 -0.13 8.38 -5.32
CA GLU A 47 -0.85 9.52 -5.90
C GLU A 47 -1.96 10.06 -4.98
N VAL A 48 -2.64 9.16 -4.25
CA VAL A 48 -3.60 9.57 -3.22
C VAL A 48 -2.92 10.37 -2.11
N LEU A 49 -1.74 9.91 -1.64
CA LEU A 49 -0.98 10.64 -0.62
C LEU A 49 -0.43 11.97 -1.11
N GLU A 50 0.08 12.03 -2.32
CA GLU A 50 0.58 13.27 -2.92
C GLU A 50 -0.54 14.32 -3.05
N GLU A 51 -1.73 13.91 -3.48
CA GLU A 51 -2.88 14.83 -3.54
C GLU A 51 -3.32 15.27 -2.14
N ALA A 52 -3.36 14.36 -1.16
CA ALA A 52 -3.68 14.72 0.23
C ALA A 52 -2.65 15.70 0.81
N ALA A 53 -1.36 15.46 0.59
CA ALA A 53 -0.26 16.33 1.01
C ALA A 53 -0.33 17.72 0.36
N ARG A 54 -0.65 17.77 -0.94
CA ARG A 54 -0.88 19.02 -1.67
C ARG A 54 -2.00 19.86 -1.05
N ARG A 55 -3.11 19.22 -0.64
CA ARG A 55 -4.23 19.90 0.07
C ARG A 55 -3.81 20.40 1.43
N LEU A 56 -2.97 19.65 2.13
CA LEU A 56 -2.44 20.02 3.44
C LEU A 56 -1.30 21.04 3.35
N LYS A 57 -0.74 21.28 2.16
CA LYS A 57 0.48 22.07 1.90
C LYS A 57 1.68 21.52 2.65
N GLU A 58 1.80 20.20 2.73
CA GLU A 58 2.88 19.49 3.41
C GLU A 58 3.76 18.76 2.39
N PRO A 59 5.07 19.00 2.39
CA PRO A 59 5.99 18.22 1.56
C PRO A 59 6.11 16.79 2.10
N LEU A 60 6.28 15.82 1.18
CA LEU A 60 6.48 14.41 1.52
C LEU A 60 7.93 13.99 1.31
N THR A 61 8.40 13.09 2.16
CA THR A 61 9.58 12.27 1.92
C THR A 61 9.16 10.81 1.95
N ILE A 62 9.31 10.10 0.83
CA ILE A 62 8.86 8.71 0.68
C ILE A 62 10.07 7.78 0.80
N GLU A 63 10.01 6.89 1.80
CA GLU A 63 10.99 5.81 2.02
C GLU A 63 10.38 4.49 1.55
N LEU A 64 10.81 4.00 0.38
CA LEU A 64 10.31 2.76 -0.20
C LEU A 64 11.09 1.55 0.30
N MET A 65 10.36 0.52 0.74
CA MET A 65 10.98 -0.72 1.22
C MET A 65 10.03 -1.93 1.12
N PRO A 66 10.53 -3.18 1.24
CA PRO A 66 9.68 -4.37 1.30
C PRO A 66 8.70 -4.33 2.46
N LEU A 67 7.48 -4.89 2.25
CA LEU A 67 6.37 -4.81 3.21
C LEU A 67 6.73 -5.23 4.64
N ALA A 68 7.39 -6.36 4.81
CA ALA A 68 7.75 -6.85 6.16
C ALA A 68 8.64 -5.85 6.91
N ARG A 69 9.56 -5.18 6.19
CA ARG A 69 10.41 -4.12 6.75
C ARG A 69 9.62 -2.85 7.04
N ALA A 70 8.73 -2.45 6.13
CA ALA A 70 7.86 -1.30 6.30
C ALA A 70 7.01 -1.42 7.57
N LEU A 71 6.33 -2.55 7.75
CA LEU A 71 5.56 -2.84 8.96
C LEU A 71 6.42 -2.81 10.23
N SER A 72 7.62 -3.41 10.18
CA SER A 72 8.52 -3.44 11.34
C SER A 72 9.04 -2.04 11.68
N GLN A 73 9.53 -1.29 10.70
CA GLN A 73 10.10 0.04 10.94
C GLN A 73 9.07 1.04 11.46
N THR A 74 7.86 1.05 10.90
CA THR A 74 6.81 1.97 11.33
C THR A 74 6.45 1.78 12.80
N ARG A 75 6.46 0.54 13.31
CA ARG A 75 6.16 0.27 14.73
C ARG A 75 7.17 0.88 15.71
N HIS A 76 8.42 1.04 15.27
CA HIS A 76 9.53 1.47 16.12
C HIS A 76 9.96 2.92 15.86
N ARG A 77 9.45 3.56 14.80
CA ARG A 77 9.70 4.98 14.51
C ARG A 77 8.61 5.84 15.13
N GLN A 78 8.90 7.12 15.27
CA GLN A 78 7.93 8.16 15.63
C GLN A 78 7.63 9.00 14.40
N ASP A 79 6.47 9.62 14.37
CA ASP A 79 6.06 10.64 13.40
C ASP A 79 6.20 10.22 11.94
N VAL A 80 5.90 8.95 11.63
CA VAL A 80 5.90 8.43 10.24
C VAL A 80 4.54 7.87 9.84
N LEU A 81 4.17 8.12 8.59
CA LEU A 81 3.04 7.49 7.93
C LEU A 81 3.45 6.14 7.33
N LEU A 82 2.47 5.26 7.13
CA LEU A 82 2.64 3.95 6.50
C LEU A 82 1.56 3.75 5.44
N VAL A 83 1.96 3.30 4.25
CA VAL A 83 1.07 2.96 3.13
C VAL A 83 1.56 1.71 2.40
N PRO A 84 0.73 0.83 1.87
CA PRO A 84 -0.70 0.61 2.10
C PRO A 84 -0.94 -0.63 2.98
N PRO A 85 -0.90 -0.55 4.32
CA PRO A 85 -1.17 -1.72 5.14
C PRO A 85 -2.65 -2.11 5.09
N VAL A 86 -2.93 -3.41 5.23
CA VAL A 86 -4.26 -3.92 5.54
C VAL A 86 -4.48 -3.87 7.05
N ARG A 87 -5.63 -3.35 7.46
CA ARG A 87 -6.07 -3.39 8.86
C ARG A 87 -6.56 -4.79 9.20
N SER A 88 -6.00 -5.40 10.24
CA SER A 88 -6.37 -6.73 10.69
C SER A 88 -6.31 -6.80 12.23
N PRO A 89 -7.01 -7.77 12.87
CA PRO A 89 -6.97 -7.92 14.32
C PRO A 89 -5.55 -8.02 14.88
N GLN A 90 -4.65 -8.71 14.18
CA GLN A 90 -3.25 -8.85 14.60
C GLN A 90 -2.45 -7.54 14.50
N ARG A 91 -2.86 -6.65 13.58
CA ARG A 91 -2.19 -5.36 13.34
C ARG A 91 -2.85 -4.19 14.06
N GLU A 92 -4.09 -4.38 14.54
CA GLU A 92 -4.87 -3.33 15.19
C GLU A 92 -4.09 -2.58 16.27
N PRO A 93 -3.44 -3.24 17.24
CA PRO A 93 -2.72 -2.55 18.31
C PRO A 93 -1.35 -2.00 17.89
N GLN A 94 -0.92 -2.22 16.65
CA GLN A 94 0.43 -1.92 16.21
C GLN A 94 0.57 -0.57 15.51
N PHE A 95 -0.54 0.01 15.06
CA PHE A 95 -0.56 1.23 14.24
C PHE A 95 -1.70 2.15 14.62
N LEU A 96 -1.53 3.44 14.36
CA LEU A 96 -2.62 4.40 14.32
C LEU A 96 -3.27 4.36 12.92
N TRP A 97 -4.52 3.93 12.84
CA TRP A 97 -5.25 3.82 11.58
C TRP A 97 -5.91 5.15 11.23
N ILE A 98 -5.52 5.74 10.10
CA ILE A 98 -5.95 7.09 9.72
C ILE A 98 -7.19 7.05 8.82
N ALA A 99 -7.08 6.46 7.63
CA ALA A 99 -8.19 6.38 6.68
C ALA A 99 -8.05 5.19 5.73
N PRO A 100 -9.17 4.58 5.28
CA PRO A 100 -9.14 3.67 4.15
C PRO A 100 -8.83 4.44 2.86
N LEU A 101 -8.07 3.82 1.96
CA LEU A 101 -7.68 4.37 0.66
C LEU A 101 -8.38 3.65 -0.48
N LEU A 102 -8.39 2.32 -0.44
CA LEU A 102 -8.80 1.44 -1.53
C LEU A 102 -9.42 0.18 -0.95
N ASP A 103 -10.53 -0.28 -1.50
CA ASP A 103 -11.06 -1.60 -1.17
C ASP A 103 -10.32 -2.68 -1.97
N GLU A 104 -10.17 -3.88 -1.39
CA GLU A 104 -9.47 -4.96 -2.06
C GLU A 104 -10.06 -6.33 -1.70
N ALA A 105 -10.07 -7.24 -2.68
CA ALA A 105 -10.37 -8.65 -2.48
C ALA A 105 -9.06 -9.46 -2.39
N PHE A 106 -8.85 -10.13 -1.27
CA PHE A 106 -7.81 -11.14 -1.12
C PHE A 106 -8.35 -12.48 -1.55
N VAL A 107 -7.74 -13.07 -2.57
CA VAL A 107 -8.26 -14.23 -3.30
C VAL A 107 -7.23 -15.35 -3.38
N LEU A 108 -7.71 -16.56 -3.62
CA LEU A 108 -6.90 -17.64 -4.13
C LEU A 108 -6.84 -17.53 -5.66
N VAL A 109 -5.65 -17.69 -6.21
CA VAL A 109 -5.44 -17.68 -7.66
C VAL A 109 -4.74 -18.96 -8.06
N SER A 110 -5.15 -19.59 -9.15
CA SER A 110 -4.47 -20.71 -9.78
C SER A 110 -4.16 -20.43 -11.25
N HIS A 111 -3.47 -21.33 -11.91
CA HIS A 111 -3.10 -21.20 -13.32
C HIS A 111 -3.94 -22.14 -14.19
N ARG A 112 -4.53 -21.60 -15.26
CA ARG A 112 -5.44 -22.33 -16.15
C ARG A 112 -4.85 -23.65 -16.68
N GLN A 113 -3.56 -23.68 -16.96
CA GLN A 113 -2.89 -24.87 -17.50
C GLN A 113 -2.64 -25.94 -16.45
N HIS A 114 -2.32 -25.54 -15.19
CA HIS A 114 -1.90 -26.45 -14.13
C HIS A 114 -3.03 -26.80 -13.16
N HIS A 115 -3.89 -25.83 -12.86
CA HIS A 115 -5.05 -25.94 -11.98
C HIS A 115 -6.22 -25.14 -12.55
N PRO A 116 -6.95 -25.67 -13.56
CA PRO A 116 -8.02 -24.94 -14.24
C PRO A 116 -9.26 -24.70 -13.38
N THR A 117 -9.44 -25.49 -12.32
CA THR A 117 -10.56 -25.32 -11.37
C THR A 117 -10.22 -24.24 -10.36
N PRO A 118 -11.15 -23.30 -10.09
CA PRO A 118 -10.97 -22.31 -9.05
C PRO A 118 -10.64 -22.95 -7.69
N LEU A 119 -9.58 -22.47 -7.05
CA LEU A 119 -9.20 -22.95 -5.72
C LEU A 119 -10.16 -22.43 -4.64
N THR A 120 -10.45 -23.27 -3.68
CA THR A 120 -11.21 -22.93 -2.46
C THR A 120 -10.40 -23.31 -1.23
N THR A 121 -10.80 -22.82 -0.06
CA THR A 121 -10.17 -23.18 1.21
C THR A 121 -10.21 -24.70 1.46
N ASN A 122 -11.25 -25.39 0.97
CA ASN A 122 -11.38 -26.84 1.08
C ASN A 122 -10.40 -27.61 0.19
N THR A 123 -9.92 -27.01 -0.89
CA THR A 123 -8.97 -27.65 -1.83
C THR A 123 -7.51 -27.35 -1.52
N LEU A 124 -7.21 -26.51 -0.53
CA LEU A 124 -5.85 -26.09 -0.17
C LEU A 124 -4.97 -27.19 0.47
N PRO A 125 -5.49 -28.15 1.24
CA PRO A 125 -4.65 -29.12 1.95
C PRO A 125 -3.68 -29.84 1.03
N GLY A 126 -2.39 -29.81 1.39
CA GLY A 126 -1.31 -30.45 0.63
C GLY A 126 -0.72 -29.61 -0.51
N LEU A 127 -1.38 -28.51 -0.90
CA LEU A 127 -0.88 -27.62 -1.96
C LEU A 127 0.25 -26.73 -1.46
N THR A 128 1.10 -26.32 -2.41
CA THR A 128 2.07 -25.24 -2.20
C THR A 128 1.46 -23.93 -2.71
N VAL A 129 1.27 -22.97 -1.81
CA VAL A 129 0.66 -21.67 -2.11
C VAL A 129 1.68 -20.56 -1.95
N GLY A 130 1.88 -19.77 -3.00
CA GLY A 130 2.74 -18.60 -2.98
C GLY A 130 2.12 -17.47 -2.17
N VAL A 131 2.93 -16.79 -1.37
CA VAL A 131 2.55 -15.59 -0.61
C VAL A 131 3.74 -14.67 -0.46
N MET A 132 3.50 -13.38 -0.41
CA MET A 132 4.54 -12.42 -0.07
C MET A 132 4.74 -12.38 1.45
N ARG A 133 5.99 -12.34 1.87
CA ARG A 133 6.38 -12.30 3.30
C ARG A 133 5.76 -11.09 4.01
N GLY A 134 5.07 -11.36 5.11
CA GLY A 134 4.38 -10.33 5.90
C GLY A 134 3.10 -9.80 5.27
N SER A 135 2.64 -10.34 4.13
CA SER A 135 1.39 -9.92 3.49
C SER A 135 0.15 -10.36 4.29
N TYR A 136 -0.97 -9.73 3.98
CA TYR A 136 -2.25 -10.18 4.54
C TYR A 136 -2.66 -11.54 3.98
N GLY A 137 -2.35 -11.82 2.70
CA GLY A 137 -2.52 -13.15 2.11
C GLY A 137 -1.79 -14.24 2.90
N GLN A 138 -0.56 -13.96 3.39
CA GLN A 138 0.15 -14.88 4.28
C GLN A 138 -0.62 -15.13 5.59
N SER A 139 -1.17 -14.07 6.19
CA SER A 139 -1.95 -14.18 7.44
C SER A 139 -3.23 -14.97 7.26
N LEU A 140 -3.91 -14.82 6.13
CA LEU A 140 -5.15 -15.54 5.80
C LEU A 140 -4.94 -17.06 5.64
N LEU A 141 -3.71 -17.51 5.39
CA LEU A 141 -3.39 -18.94 5.32
C LEU A 141 -3.01 -19.56 6.67
N GLN A 142 -2.88 -18.78 7.75
CA GLN A 142 -2.54 -19.31 9.08
C GLN A 142 -3.51 -20.39 9.61
N PRO A 143 -4.84 -20.30 9.36
CA PRO A 143 -5.76 -21.35 9.79
C PRO A 143 -5.60 -22.69 9.05
N TYR A 144 -4.78 -22.74 8.01
CA TYR A 144 -4.60 -23.91 7.14
C TYR A 144 -3.19 -24.49 7.25
N PRO A 145 -2.82 -25.16 8.36
CA PRO A 145 -1.44 -25.62 8.61
C PRO A 145 -0.97 -26.70 7.62
N GLN A 146 -1.88 -27.32 6.88
CA GLN A 146 -1.57 -28.31 5.85
C GLN A 146 -1.13 -27.69 4.51
N VAL A 147 -1.22 -26.36 4.38
CA VAL A 147 -0.77 -25.60 3.21
C VAL A 147 0.73 -25.33 3.34
N LYS A 148 1.50 -25.69 2.29
CA LYS A 148 2.91 -25.30 2.21
C LYS A 148 3.01 -23.87 1.67
N GLN A 149 3.42 -22.94 2.51
CA GLN A 149 3.58 -21.54 2.08
C GLN A 149 4.93 -21.34 1.39
N ALA A 150 4.92 -20.93 0.12
CA ALA A 150 6.10 -20.54 -0.64
C ALA A 150 6.29 -19.02 -0.53
N LEU A 151 7.19 -18.58 0.36
CA LEU A 151 7.40 -17.16 0.66
C LEU A 151 8.26 -16.50 -0.42
N VAL A 152 7.86 -15.29 -0.84
CA VAL A 152 8.64 -14.38 -1.69
C VAL A 152 8.79 -13.02 -1.03
N ALA A 153 9.74 -12.21 -1.54
CA ALA A 153 9.86 -10.79 -1.17
C ALA A 153 8.95 -9.90 -2.02
N GLU A 154 8.74 -10.28 -3.27
CA GLU A 154 7.99 -9.51 -4.28
C GLU A 154 6.98 -10.43 -4.99
N GLU A 155 5.75 -9.93 -5.23
CA GLU A 155 4.67 -10.75 -5.79
C GLU A 155 4.92 -11.19 -7.24
N ILE A 156 5.74 -10.49 -7.99
CA ILE A 156 6.10 -10.88 -9.37
C ILE A 156 6.70 -12.29 -9.44
N HIS A 157 7.46 -12.69 -8.41
CA HIS A 157 8.01 -14.04 -8.34
C HIS A 157 6.95 -15.13 -8.10
N ASN A 158 5.80 -14.76 -7.53
CA ASN A 158 4.67 -15.68 -7.42
C ASN A 158 3.97 -15.86 -8.78
N ALA A 159 3.85 -14.80 -9.60
CA ALA A 159 3.35 -14.91 -10.96
C ALA A 159 4.21 -15.88 -11.80
N ASP A 160 5.55 -15.71 -11.76
CA ASP A 160 6.50 -16.60 -12.44
C ASP A 160 6.38 -18.06 -11.96
N LYS A 161 6.34 -18.26 -10.64
CA LYS A 161 6.23 -19.62 -10.05
C LYS A 161 4.92 -20.28 -10.42
N LEU A 162 3.82 -19.52 -10.45
CA LEU A 162 2.50 -20.02 -10.79
C LEU A 162 2.46 -20.46 -12.26
N ALA A 163 2.97 -19.64 -13.17
CA ALA A 163 3.06 -19.94 -14.59
C ALA A 163 3.93 -21.17 -14.88
N LEU A 164 4.99 -21.39 -14.09
CA LEU A 164 5.88 -22.55 -14.20
C LEU A 164 5.37 -23.79 -13.44
N GLY A 165 4.18 -23.75 -12.83
CA GLY A 165 3.65 -24.86 -12.03
C GLY A 165 4.44 -25.19 -10.76
N ARG A 166 5.35 -24.29 -10.32
CA ARG A 166 6.15 -24.43 -9.08
C ARG A 166 5.37 -24.20 -7.80
N ILE A 167 4.25 -23.51 -7.91
CA ILE A 167 3.21 -23.37 -6.87
C ILE A 167 1.86 -23.70 -7.52
N GLN A 168 0.94 -24.26 -6.75
CA GLN A 168 -0.40 -24.63 -7.23
C GLN A 168 -1.41 -23.53 -7.01
N GLY A 169 -1.13 -22.65 -6.05
CA GLY A 169 -1.98 -21.50 -5.73
C GLY A 169 -1.17 -20.28 -5.33
N TRP A 170 -1.85 -19.15 -5.30
CA TRP A 170 -1.31 -17.86 -4.87
C TRP A 170 -2.38 -17.14 -4.04
N ALA A 171 -2.10 -16.80 -2.78
CA ALA A 171 -3.00 -16.05 -1.92
C ALA A 171 -2.57 -14.57 -1.91
N VAL A 172 -3.34 -13.72 -2.57
CA VAL A 172 -2.92 -12.37 -2.95
C VAL A 172 -4.12 -11.42 -3.11
N ALA A 173 -3.87 -10.12 -3.05
CA ALA A 173 -4.80 -9.10 -3.49
C ALA A 173 -5.05 -9.21 -5.01
N TRP A 174 -6.31 -9.23 -5.45
CA TRP A 174 -6.64 -9.50 -6.85
C TRP A 174 -5.98 -8.51 -7.83
N ASN A 175 -6.02 -7.23 -7.52
CA ASN A 175 -5.38 -6.23 -8.38
C ASN A 175 -3.86 -6.36 -8.41
N SER A 176 -3.23 -6.80 -7.32
CA SER A 176 -1.80 -7.09 -7.30
C SER A 176 -1.46 -8.33 -8.14
N ALA A 177 -2.29 -9.39 -8.11
CA ALA A 177 -2.11 -10.55 -8.96
C ALA A 177 -2.13 -10.17 -10.45
N ARG A 178 -3.16 -9.42 -10.86
CA ARG A 178 -3.31 -8.97 -12.25
C ARG A 178 -2.12 -8.12 -12.70
N TYR A 179 -1.73 -7.14 -11.89
CA TYR A 179 -0.59 -6.28 -12.21
C TYR A 179 0.71 -7.08 -12.37
N ASN A 180 1.04 -7.93 -11.41
CA ASN A 180 2.29 -8.70 -11.46
C ASN A 180 2.29 -9.74 -12.60
N GLN A 181 1.14 -10.31 -12.95
CA GLN A 181 0.99 -11.18 -14.13
C GLN A 181 1.34 -10.42 -15.42
N GLN A 182 0.82 -9.20 -15.58
CA GLN A 182 1.12 -8.35 -16.74
C GLN A 182 2.59 -7.92 -16.77
N GLN A 183 3.17 -7.54 -15.63
CA GLN A 183 4.57 -7.14 -15.53
C GLN A 183 5.54 -8.29 -15.83
N ALA A 184 5.15 -9.52 -15.52
CA ALA A 184 5.89 -10.72 -15.91
C ALA A 184 5.73 -11.07 -17.41
N GLY A 185 4.98 -10.29 -18.19
CA GLY A 185 4.69 -10.56 -19.60
C GLY A 185 3.76 -11.75 -19.82
N LEU A 186 3.00 -12.16 -18.82
CA LEU A 186 2.13 -13.33 -18.83
C LEU A 186 0.66 -12.92 -19.12
N PRO A 187 -0.11 -13.76 -19.87
CA PRO A 187 -1.50 -13.47 -20.17
C PRO A 187 -2.37 -13.44 -18.90
N LEU A 188 -3.22 -12.43 -18.77
CA LEU A 188 -4.21 -12.38 -17.68
C LEU A 188 -5.23 -13.53 -17.75
N ALA A 189 -5.52 -14.02 -18.95
CA ALA A 189 -6.44 -15.13 -19.17
C ALA A 189 -5.96 -16.45 -18.53
N ASP A 190 -4.68 -16.57 -18.19
CA ASP A 190 -4.13 -17.75 -17.53
C ASP A 190 -4.38 -17.75 -16.02
N LEU A 191 -4.74 -16.60 -15.43
CA LEU A 191 -5.17 -16.55 -14.05
C LEU A 191 -6.59 -17.10 -13.88
N VAL A 192 -6.75 -18.01 -12.95
CA VAL A 192 -8.07 -18.51 -12.51
C VAL A 192 -8.34 -17.96 -11.13
N ARG A 193 -9.26 -16.99 -11.04
CA ARG A 193 -9.71 -16.43 -9.77
C ARG A 193 -10.53 -17.46 -9.02
N GLY A 194 -10.08 -17.86 -7.85
CA GLY A 194 -10.76 -18.77 -6.95
C GLY A 194 -11.53 -18.03 -5.85
N GLU A 195 -11.65 -18.69 -4.70
CA GLU A 195 -12.38 -18.17 -3.54
C GLU A 195 -11.79 -16.84 -3.06
N THR A 196 -12.71 -15.91 -2.73
CA THR A 196 -12.33 -14.70 -2.00
C THR A 196 -12.17 -15.03 -0.52
N LEU A 197 -10.96 -14.99 -0.03
CA LEU A 197 -10.64 -15.25 1.38
C LEU A 197 -11.13 -14.13 2.29
N GLN A 198 -11.02 -12.88 1.82
CA GLN A 198 -11.41 -11.71 2.58
C GLN A 198 -11.54 -10.47 1.69
N HIS A 199 -12.52 -9.63 1.99
CA HIS A 199 -12.56 -8.23 1.54
C HIS A 199 -11.97 -7.36 2.64
N SER A 200 -11.02 -6.51 2.29
CA SER A 200 -10.38 -5.61 3.26
C SER A 200 -9.82 -4.38 2.57
N PRO A 201 -10.09 -3.19 3.10
CA PRO A 201 -9.48 -1.99 2.56
C PRO A 201 -7.98 -1.92 2.88
N LEU A 202 -7.26 -1.29 1.98
CA LEU A 202 -5.91 -0.79 2.19
C LEU A 202 -5.99 0.58 2.86
N TYR A 203 -5.14 0.84 3.84
CA TYR A 203 -5.19 2.02 4.67
C TYR A 203 -4.00 2.96 4.47
N LEU A 204 -4.22 4.22 4.81
CA LEU A 204 -3.19 5.07 5.39
C LEU A 204 -3.17 4.80 6.90
N ALA A 205 -2.03 4.39 7.41
CA ALA A 205 -1.78 4.23 8.82
C ALA A 205 -0.57 5.07 9.25
N ALA A 206 -0.24 5.06 10.52
CA ALA A 206 0.92 5.74 11.06
C ALA A 206 1.55 4.93 12.19
N SER A 207 2.72 5.36 12.65
CA SER A 207 3.35 4.88 13.87
C SER A 207 2.41 5.05 15.08
N PRO A 208 2.53 4.21 16.12
CA PRO A 208 1.60 4.23 17.26
C PRO A 208 1.53 5.58 17.98
N HIS A 209 2.64 6.33 17.96
CA HIS A 209 2.78 7.63 18.65
C HIS A 209 2.67 8.83 17.69
N PHE A 210 2.15 8.61 16.47
CA PHE A 210 1.94 9.70 15.53
C PHE A 210 0.97 10.74 16.12
N PRO A 211 1.24 12.07 15.96
CA PRO A 211 0.41 13.11 16.55
C PRO A 211 -1.06 13.02 16.12
N THR A 212 -1.98 12.94 17.07
CA THR A 212 -3.42 12.78 16.80
C THR A 212 -4.00 13.93 15.99
N ALA A 213 -3.52 15.16 16.23
CA ALA A 213 -3.94 16.34 15.46
C ALA A 213 -3.59 16.18 13.97
N GLU A 214 -2.36 15.73 13.66
CA GLU A 214 -1.90 15.48 12.32
C GLU A 214 -2.68 14.33 11.66
N ALA A 215 -2.85 13.20 12.36
CA ALA A 215 -3.67 12.09 11.89
C ALA A 215 -5.09 12.54 11.51
N THR A 216 -5.67 13.46 12.28
CA THR A 216 -7.00 14.04 12.01
C THR A 216 -6.99 14.91 10.76
N ARG A 217 -5.94 15.69 10.52
CA ARG A 217 -5.78 16.51 9.30
C ARG A 217 -5.71 15.62 8.06
N TRP A 218 -4.88 14.56 8.10
CA TRP A 218 -4.76 13.59 7.02
C TRP A 218 -6.09 12.86 6.74
N ARG A 219 -6.77 12.41 7.79
CA ARG A 219 -8.09 11.80 7.67
C ARG A 219 -9.08 12.70 6.95
N LYS A 220 -9.13 13.98 7.35
CA LYS A 220 -10.02 14.96 6.74
C LYS A 220 -9.68 15.22 5.27
N ALA A 221 -8.39 15.31 4.92
CA ALA A 221 -7.96 15.50 3.55
C ALA A 221 -8.41 14.33 2.65
N ILE A 222 -8.23 13.08 3.11
CA ILE A 222 -8.66 11.89 2.38
C ILE A 222 -10.20 11.83 2.28
N ALA A 223 -10.93 12.14 3.35
CA ALA A 223 -12.40 12.21 3.31
C ALA A 223 -12.88 13.23 2.27
N THR A 224 -12.27 14.42 2.22
CA THR A 224 -12.59 15.43 1.21
C THR A 224 -12.31 14.92 -0.21
N MET A 225 -11.26 14.11 -0.42
CA MET A 225 -10.97 13.49 -1.72
C MET A 225 -12.02 12.45 -2.13
N HIS A 226 -12.61 11.79 -1.15
CA HIS A 226 -13.75 10.89 -1.36
C HIS A 226 -14.97 11.68 -1.84
N ASP A 227 -15.31 12.75 -1.11
CA ASP A 227 -16.51 13.57 -1.34
C ASP A 227 -16.48 14.29 -2.69
N ASP A 228 -15.32 14.81 -3.12
CA ASP A 228 -15.18 15.55 -4.38
C ASP A 228 -14.82 14.66 -5.59
N GLY A 229 -14.70 13.34 -5.38
CA GLY A 229 -14.42 12.35 -6.41
C GLY A 229 -12.97 12.34 -6.92
N SER A 230 -12.04 13.10 -6.32
CA SER A 230 -10.64 13.11 -6.75
C SER A 230 -9.94 11.77 -6.48
N LEU A 231 -10.28 11.09 -5.38
CA LEU A 231 -9.79 9.73 -5.09
C LEU A 231 -10.23 8.76 -6.20
N ALA A 232 -11.50 8.77 -6.58
CA ALA A 232 -12.00 7.92 -7.66
C ALA A 232 -11.34 8.23 -9.02
N ARG A 233 -11.03 9.50 -9.31
CA ARG A 233 -10.29 9.89 -10.54
C ARG A 233 -8.87 9.33 -10.56
N ILE A 234 -8.17 9.35 -9.42
CA ILE A 234 -6.82 8.75 -9.31
C ILE A 234 -6.91 7.26 -9.57
N ILE A 235 -7.79 6.55 -8.87
CA ILE A 235 -7.95 5.10 -9.00
C ILE A 235 -8.29 4.69 -10.44
N LYS A 236 -9.13 5.47 -11.13
CA LYS A 236 -9.56 5.19 -12.51
C LYS A 236 -8.42 5.22 -13.53
N GLN A 237 -7.28 5.83 -13.23
CA GLN A 237 -6.11 5.85 -14.12
C GLN A 237 -5.40 4.50 -14.15
N TYR A 238 -5.69 3.64 -13.20
CA TYR A 238 -5.18 2.28 -13.10
C TYR A 238 -6.25 1.29 -13.55
N ASP A 239 -5.84 0.13 -14.04
CA ASP A 239 -6.76 -0.97 -14.39
C ASP A 239 -7.27 -1.68 -13.11
N TYR A 240 -7.75 -0.87 -12.16
CA TYR A 240 -8.25 -1.33 -10.88
C TYR A 240 -9.67 -1.93 -11.02
N GLN A 241 -9.84 -3.09 -10.43
CA GLN A 241 -11.13 -3.78 -10.29
C GLN A 241 -11.58 -3.69 -8.84
N ALA A 242 -12.70 -3.03 -8.60
CA ALA A 242 -13.35 -3.03 -7.28
C ALA A 242 -13.74 -4.45 -6.87
N PRO A 243 -13.68 -4.79 -5.55
CA PRO A 243 -14.03 -6.11 -5.06
C PRO A 243 -15.49 -6.49 -5.31
#